data_099602b6ce95bd14d1cb42addaa70aba
#
_entry.id   099602b6ce95bd14d1cb42addaa70aba
#
_cell.length_a   1.000
_cell.length_b   1.000
_cell.length_c   1.000
_cell.angle_alpha   90.00
_cell.angle_beta   90.00
_cell.angle_gamma   90.00
#
_symmetry.space_group_name_H-M   'P 1'
#
loop_
_entity.id
_entity.type
_entity.pdbx_description
1 polymer ?
#
loop_
_entity_poly.entity_id
_entity_poly.type
_entity_poly.pdbx_seq_one_letter_code
_entity_poly.pdbx_strand_id
1 'polypeptide(L)'
;CLPHETDDYIIYAVEALHSSIAKRYSVKVILKTSLSFEEISNLNHEIVNKTRKLEIYKSKNTEIKWKNKLANIIFCYFGRDEFDITNSNFLCHTTWVDETQDKNHWYKKFKHCEVLNGVHFNYHTYYNSLKIFQEENTGDPNSLIPQTKEIMSNLISLSEKVIGIYNEFLNDVKTENELVQELNELIPHINKWYFAESELDLPPIELEKWCLACTSLAGTIHDFTMFYNEHGLAKRTFDNRIACMNITKERYYADLEKLRLEEQMIHSTLHNTED
;
A
#
# COMPACT_ATOMS: atom_id res chain seq x y z
N CYS A 1 12.69 -16.80 3.19
CA CYS A 1 13.18 -15.77 2.25
C CYS A 1 14.66 -15.90 2.12
N LEU A 2 15.20 -15.98 0.91
CA LEU A 2 16.62 -15.86 0.65
C LEU A 2 16.84 -14.48 0.05
N PRO A 3 17.23 -13.46 0.85
CA PRO A 3 17.82 -12.27 0.24
C PRO A 3 19.07 -12.73 -0.49
N HIS A 4 19.08 -12.59 -1.79
CA HIS A 4 20.24 -12.87 -2.61
C HIS A 4 20.70 -11.55 -3.19
N GLU A 5 21.89 -11.16 -2.86
CA GLU A 5 22.52 -9.91 -3.29
C GLU A 5 23.75 -10.21 -4.13
N THR A 6 23.88 -9.48 -5.22
CA THR A 6 25.05 -9.46 -6.10
C THR A 6 25.50 -8.02 -6.30
N ASP A 7 26.53 -7.80 -7.12
CA ASP A 7 26.96 -6.45 -7.48
C ASP A 7 25.90 -5.72 -8.33
N ASP A 8 25.09 -6.44 -9.12
CA ASP A 8 24.13 -5.88 -10.06
C ASP A 8 22.71 -5.78 -9.53
N TYR A 9 22.31 -6.66 -8.59
CA TYR A 9 20.91 -6.72 -8.12
C TYR A 9 20.74 -7.32 -6.73
N ILE A 10 19.57 -7.05 -6.15
CA ILE A 10 19.08 -7.68 -4.91
C ILE A 10 17.75 -8.38 -5.21
N ILE A 11 17.60 -9.66 -4.85
CA ILE A 11 16.29 -10.28 -4.72
C ILE A 11 15.68 -9.82 -3.40
N TYR A 12 14.80 -8.84 -3.47
CA TYR A 12 14.17 -8.22 -2.31
C TYR A 12 13.12 -9.12 -1.66
N ALA A 13 12.28 -9.76 -2.47
CA ALA A 13 11.24 -10.67 -1.99
C ALA A 13 10.91 -11.76 -3.01
N VAL A 14 10.55 -12.93 -2.49
CA VAL A 14 9.97 -14.03 -3.29
C VAL A 14 8.68 -14.49 -2.62
N GLU A 15 7.59 -14.47 -3.38
CA GLU A 15 6.27 -14.89 -2.93
C GLU A 15 5.72 -16.06 -3.73
N ALA A 16 5.15 -17.04 -3.03
CA ALA A 16 4.46 -18.14 -3.66
C ALA A 16 3.08 -17.69 -4.19
N LEU A 17 2.84 -17.91 -5.49
CA LEU A 17 1.56 -17.62 -6.17
C LEU A 17 0.92 -18.90 -6.77
N HIS A 18 1.17 -20.06 -6.17
CA HIS A 18 0.72 -21.33 -6.69
C HIS A 18 -0.78 -21.39 -6.92
N SER A 19 -1.16 -22.05 -8.00
CA SER A 19 -2.56 -22.30 -8.35
C SER A 19 -2.81 -23.80 -8.54
N SER A 20 -4.03 -24.15 -8.92
CA SER A 20 -4.36 -25.53 -9.26
C SER A 20 -3.66 -26.05 -10.52
N ILE A 21 -3.19 -25.18 -11.39
CA ILE A 21 -2.63 -25.56 -12.70
C ILE A 21 -1.14 -25.29 -12.84
N ALA A 22 -0.52 -24.45 -12.00
CA ALA A 22 0.90 -24.13 -12.10
C ALA A 22 1.54 -23.82 -10.75
N LYS A 23 2.81 -24.23 -10.56
CA LYS A 23 3.70 -23.77 -9.50
C LYS A 23 4.31 -22.44 -9.92
N ARG A 24 4.08 -21.36 -9.17
CA ARG A 24 4.40 -19.99 -9.58
C ARG A 24 5.02 -19.19 -8.46
N TYR A 25 5.95 -18.30 -8.81
CA TYR A 25 6.51 -17.33 -7.90
C TYR A 25 6.43 -15.92 -8.46
N SER A 26 6.29 -14.95 -7.56
CA SER A 26 6.57 -13.53 -7.79
C SER A 26 7.89 -13.20 -7.16
N VAL A 27 8.77 -12.52 -7.88
CA VAL A 27 10.11 -12.11 -7.43
C VAL A 27 10.22 -10.61 -7.60
N LYS A 28 10.46 -9.90 -6.52
CA LYS A 28 10.74 -8.46 -6.52
C LYS A 28 12.25 -8.26 -6.51
N VAL A 29 12.75 -7.46 -7.44
CA VAL A 29 14.19 -7.29 -7.71
C VAL A 29 14.55 -5.82 -7.73
N ILE A 30 15.56 -5.44 -6.94
CA ILE A 30 16.18 -4.12 -7.01
C ILE A 30 17.41 -4.22 -7.91
N LEU A 31 17.45 -3.42 -8.98
CA LEU A 31 18.62 -3.26 -9.86
C LEU A 31 19.54 -2.20 -9.27
N LYS A 32 20.77 -2.57 -8.92
CA LYS A 32 21.79 -1.65 -8.38
C LYS A 32 22.43 -0.79 -9.44
N THR A 33 22.43 -1.28 -10.69
CA THR A 33 23.04 -0.62 -11.84
C THR A 33 22.03 -0.37 -12.94
N SER A 34 22.33 0.57 -13.84
CA SER A 34 21.50 0.81 -15.02
C SER A 34 21.76 -0.28 -16.04
N LEU A 35 20.78 -1.18 -16.23
CA LEU A 35 20.83 -2.27 -17.20
C LEU A 35 19.90 -1.98 -18.36
N SER A 36 20.32 -2.35 -19.58
CA SER A 36 19.45 -2.43 -20.76
C SER A 36 18.42 -3.56 -20.59
N PHE A 37 17.35 -3.54 -21.36
CA PHE A 37 16.35 -4.62 -21.30
C PHE A 37 16.91 -5.98 -21.76
N GLU A 38 17.92 -6.01 -22.62
CA GLU A 38 18.61 -7.24 -22.99
C GLU A 38 19.41 -7.81 -21.81
N GLU A 39 20.10 -6.96 -21.07
CA GLU A 39 20.82 -7.36 -19.84
C GLU A 39 19.84 -7.81 -18.76
N ILE A 40 18.70 -7.12 -18.59
CA ILE A 40 17.63 -7.55 -17.68
C ILE A 40 17.07 -8.91 -18.11
N SER A 41 16.96 -9.20 -19.42
CA SER A 41 16.52 -10.50 -19.90
C SER A 41 17.49 -11.61 -19.51
N ASN A 42 18.79 -11.39 -19.64
CA ASN A 42 19.83 -12.35 -19.23
C ASN A 42 19.80 -12.56 -17.72
N LEU A 43 19.70 -11.49 -16.95
CA LEU A 43 19.52 -11.51 -15.49
C LEU A 43 18.26 -12.26 -15.09
N ASN A 44 17.16 -12.06 -15.81
CA ASN A 44 15.91 -12.78 -15.55
C ASN A 44 16.07 -14.30 -15.63
N HIS A 45 16.84 -14.81 -16.59
CA HIS A 45 17.12 -16.24 -16.69
C HIS A 45 17.93 -16.76 -15.49
N GLU A 46 18.87 -15.99 -14.99
CA GLU A 46 19.61 -16.34 -13.77
C GLU A 46 18.67 -16.43 -12.56
N ILE A 47 17.82 -15.41 -12.36
CA ILE A 47 16.83 -15.38 -11.29
C ILE A 47 15.84 -16.55 -11.40
N VAL A 48 15.36 -16.84 -12.61
CA VAL A 48 14.49 -17.98 -12.88
C VAL A 48 15.14 -19.30 -12.47
N ASN A 49 16.40 -19.54 -12.87
CA ASN A 49 17.12 -20.76 -12.54
C ASN A 49 17.31 -20.99 -11.03
N LYS A 50 17.45 -19.90 -10.26
CA LYS A 50 17.50 -19.95 -8.79
C LYS A 50 16.11 -20.16 -8.18
N THR A 51 15.12 -19.39 -8.64
CA THR A 51 13.79 -19.31 -8.02
C THR A 51 12.92 -20.53 -8.30
N ARG A 52 13.02 -21.14 -9.51
CA ARG A 52 12.14 -22.27 -9.89
C ARG A 52 12.32 -23.51 -9.02
N LYS A 53 13.42 -23.62 -8.26
CA LYS A 53 13.74 -24.73 -7.37
C LYS A 53 13.25 -24.53 -5.94
N LEU A 54 12.69 -23.36 -5.62
CA LEU A 54 12.27 -23.03 -4.26
C LEU A 54 11.07 -23.85 -3.82
N GLU A 55 11.00 -24.09 -2.51
CA GLU A 55 9.95 -24.84 -1.84
C GLU A 55 9.24 -23.93 -0.82
N ILE A 56 8.60 -22.86 -1.32
CA ILE A 56 7.85 -21.89 -0.51
C ILE A 56 6.37 -22.11 -0.80
N TYR A 57 5.55 -22.24 0.26
CA TYR A 57 4.12 -22.55 0.16
C TYR A 57 3.30 -21.67 1.12
N LYS A 58 2.11 -21.25 0.68
CA LYS A 58 1.15 -20.49 1.53
C LYS A 58 0.18 -21.41 2.28
N SER A 59 0.07 -22.67 1.89
CA SER A 59 -0.83 -23.64 2.53
C SER A 59 -0.33 -25.08 2.35
N LYS A 60 -0.77 -25.96 3.25
CA LYS A 60 -0.48 -27.41 3.20
C LYS A 60 -0.96 -28.07 1.90
N ASN A 61 -2.11 -27.62 1.36
CA ASN A 61 -2.63 -28.16 0.10
C ASN A 61 -1.72 -27.82 -1.08
N THR A 62 -1.17 -26.60 -1.12
CA THR A 62 -0.22 -26.21 -2.17
C THR A 62 1.12 -26.92 -2.01
N GLU A 63 1.57 -27.16 -0.78
CA GLU A 63 2.76 -27.96 -0.52
C GLU A 63 2.59 -29.40 -1.03
N ILE A 64 1.53 -30.10 -0.66
CA ILE A 64 1.24 -31.48 -1.10
C ILE A 64 1.26 -31.59 -2.62
N LYS A 65 0.66 -30.60 -3.31
CA LYS A 65 0.54 -30.62 -4.78
C LYS A 65 1.85 -30.35 -5.50
N TRP A 66 2.67 -29.44 -4.98
CA TRP A 66 3.80 -28.84 -5.70
C TRP A 66 5.17 -29.18 -5.13
N LYS A 67 5.26 -29.88 -4.01
CA LYS A 67 6.51 -30.33 -3.41
C LYS A 67 7.35 -31.14 -4.39
N ASN A 68 8.66 -30.86 -4.41
CA ASN A 68 9.63 -31.52 -5.29
C ASN A 68 9.41 -31.28 -6.81
N LYS A 69 8.57 -30.32 -7.19
CA LYS A 69 8.40 -29.92 -8.59
C LYS A 69 9.05 -28.59 -8.85
N LEU A 70 9.59 -28.38 -10.04
CA LEU A 70 10.08 -27.07 -10.47
C LEU A 70 8.90 -26.14 -10.74
N ALA A 71 9.10 -24.83 -10.51
CA ALA A 71 8.10 -23.86 -10.88
C ALA A 71 7.98 -23.73 -12.41
N ASN A 72 6.75 -23.59 -12.88
CA ASN A 72 6.43 -23.46 -14.29
C ASN A 72 6.41 -22.00 -14.75
N ILE A 73 6.17 -21.05 -13.82
CA ILE A 73 6.01 -19.64 -14.14
C ILE A 73 6.69 -18.80 -13.07
N ILE A 74 7.48 -17.84 -13.52
CA ILE A 74 8.12 -16.85 -12.67
C ILE A 74 7.77 -15.45 -13.19
N PHE A 75 7.22 -14.64 -12.30
CA PHE A 75 6.99 -13.22 -12.53
C PHE A 75 8.08 -12.44 -11.81
N CYS A 76 8.86 -11.64 -12.53
CA CYS A 76 9.83 -10.74 -11.92
C CYS A 76 9.37 -9.29 -12.09
N TYR A 77 9.54 -8.51 -11.03
CA TYR A 77 9.20 -7.09 -10.95
C TYR A 77 10.49 -6.33 -10.63
N PHE A 78 10.96 -5.50 -11.55
CA PHE A 78 12.22 -4.79 -11.46
C PHE A 78 12.01 -3.33 -11.10
N GLY A 79 12.60 -2.91 -9.98
CA GLY A 79 12.71 -1.53 -9.52
C GLY A 79 14.17 -1.14 -9.33
N ARG A 80 14.45 0.11 -8.99
CA ARG A 80 15.81 0.61 -8.76
C ARG A 80 16.14 0.81 -7.29
N ASP A 81 15.12 0.84 -6.44
CA ASP A 81 15.26 1.04 -5.00
C ASP A 81 14.10 0.40 -4.24
N GLU A 82 14.16 0.47 -2.92
CA GLU A 82 13.13 -0.08 -2.04
C GLU A 82 11.79 0.64 -2.20
N PHE A 83 11.81 1.94 -2.49
CA PHE A 83 10.61 2.73 -2.73
C PHE A 83 9.85 2.23 -3.96
N ASP A 84 10.55 1.92 -5.07
CA ASP A 84 9.93 1.31 -6.25
C ASP A 84 9.24 -0.01 -5.92
N ILE A 85 9.87 -0.83 -5.08
CA ILE A 85 9.36 -2.15 -4.72
C ILE A 85 8.13 -2.04 -3.82
N THR A 86 8.16 -1.17 -2.82
CA THR A 86 7.07 -0.99 -1.85
C THR A 86 5.85 -0.32 -2.47
N ASN A 87 6.08 0.66 -3.35
CA ASN A 87 5.03 1.40 -4.04
C ASN A 87 4.61 0.78 -5.39
N SER A 88 5.18 -0.38 -5.75
CA SER A 88 4.88 -1.06 -7.04
C SER A 88 5.17 -0.19 -8.26
N ASN A 89 6.14 0.73 -8.17
CA ASN A 89 6.61 1.58 -9.25
C ASN A 89 7.74 0.90 -10.02
N PHE A 90 7.40 -0.16 -10.75
CA PHE A 90 8.39 -0.96 -11.44
C PHE A 90 8.83 -0.34 -12.77
N LEU A 91 10.13 -0.44 -13.08
CA LEU A 91 10.69 -0.13 -14.40
C LEU A 91 10.08 -1.02 -15.48
N CYS A 92 10.02 -2.31 -15.19
CA CYS A 92 9.33 -3.31 -16.01
C CYS A 92 8.95 -4.51 -15.14
N HIS A 93 8.04 -5.32 -15.65
CA HIS A 93 7.86 -6.66 -15.12
C HIS A 93 7.97 -7.70 -16.23
N THR A 94 8.40 -8.89 -15.86
CA THR A 94 8.60 -9.99 -16.79
C THR A 94 7.77 -11.19 -16.41
N THR A 95 7.46 -12.03 -17.40
CA THR A 95 6.85 -13.33 -17.21
C THR A 95 7.68 -14.38 -17.95
N TRP A 96 8.31 -15.25 -17.19
CA TRP A 96 8.92 -16.45 -17.74
C TRP A 96 7.97 -17.66 -17.56
N VAL A 97 7.83 -18.44 -18.62
CA VAL A 97 6.93 -19.61 -18.68
C VAL A 97 7.71 -20.78 -19.25
N ASP A 98 7.68 -21.93 -18.57
CA ASP A 98 8.34 -23.12 -19.07
C ASP A 98 7.56 -23.77 -20.22
N GLU A 99 8.16 -24.75 -20.89
CA GLU A 99 7.60 -25.38 -22.10
C GLU A 99 6.38 -26.28 -21.80
N THR A 100 6.12 -26.61 -20.54
CA THR A 100 4.96 -27.42 -20.13
C THR A 100 3.66 -26.62 -20.05
N GLN A 101 3.73 -25.30 -20.20
CA GLN A 101 2.61 -24.37 -20.09
C GLN A 101 2.36 -23.65 -21.40
N ASP A 102 1.10 -23.32 -21.68
CA ASP A 102 0.76 -22.49 -22.84
C ASP A 102 1.17 -21.02 -22.59
N LYS A 103 2.19 -20.57 -23.29
CA LYS A 103 2.71 -19.21 -23.21
C LYS A 103 1.66 -18.17 -23.55
N ASN A 104 0.76 -18.44 -24.52
CA ASN A 104 -0.30 -17.52 -24.90
C ASN A 104 -1.32 -17.28 -23.77
N HIS A 105 -1.51 -18.27 -22.90
CA HIS A 105 -2.37 -18.13 -21.73
C HIS A 105 -1.75 -17.21 -20.66
N TRP A 106 -0.41 -17.22 -20.52
CA TRP A 106 0.29 -16.52 -19.45
C TRP A 106 0.87 -15.17 -19.89
N TYR A 107 1.15 -14.98 -21.18
CA TYR A 107 1.64 -13.72 -21.72
C TYR A 107 0.47 -12.77 -21.93
N LYS A 108 0.28 -11.84 -21.00
CA LYS A 108 -0.76 -10.83 -21.12
C LYS A 108 -0.37 -9.81 -22.18
N LYS A 109 -1.30 -9.51 -23.08
CA LYS A 109 -1.12 -8.48 -24.09
C LYS A 109 -1.33 -7.10 -23.47
N PHE A 110 -0.25 -6.41 -23.20
CA PHE A 110 -0.22 -4.99 -22.82
C PHE A 110 0.20 -4.13 -24.00
N LYS A 111 -0.05 -2.82 -23.92
CA LYS A 111 0.27 -1.87 -25.00
C LYS A 111 1.78 -1.82 -25.30
N HIS A 112 2.62 -2.00 -24.29
CA HIS A 112 4.08 -1.90 -24.38
C HIS A 112 4.70 -3.20 -23.86
N CYS A 113 4.59 -4.26 -24.67
CA CYS A 113 5.15 -5.56 -24.34
C CYS A 113 5.85 -6.19 -25.53
N GLU A 114 6.86 -6.99 -25.26
CA GLU A 114 7.57 -7.82 -26.25
C GLU A 114 8.12 -9.09 -25.60
N VAL A 115 8.59 -10.02 -26.43
CA VAL A 115 9.28 -11.23 -25.95
C VAL A 115 10.75 -11.14 -26.33
N LEU A 116 11.62 -11.02 -25.31
CA LEU A 116 13.07 -11.04 -25.47
C LEU A 116 13.63 -12.33 -24.87
N ASN A 117 14.42 -13.08 -25.66
CA ASN A 117 15.07 -14.33 -25.24
C ASN A 117 14.12 -15.31 -24.53
N GLY A 118 12.85 -15.41 -25.00
CA GLY A 118 11.84 -16.31 -24.42
C GLY A 118 11.21 -15.82 -23.10
N VAL A 119 11.49 -14.59 -22.69
CA VAL A 119 10.86 -13.90 -21.56
C VAL A 119 9.94 -12.81 -22.07
N HIS A 120 8.73 -12.78 -21.60
CA HIS A 120 7.76 -11.73 -21.94
C HIS A 120 7.99 -10.53 -21.01
N PHE A 121 8.25 -9.38 -21.62
CA PHE A 121 8.42 -8.10 -20.95
C PHE A 121 7.15 -7.26 -21.07
N ASN A 122 6.81 -6.55 -20.00
CA ASN A 122 5.90 -5.43 -19.99
C ASN A 122 6.62 -4.21 -19.45
N TYR A 123 6.74 -3.17 -20.27
CA TYR A 123 7.45 -1.94 -19.96
C TYR A 123 6.52 -0.91 -19.33
N HIS A 124 6.98 -0.29 -18.26
CA HIS A 124 6.26 0.80 -17.65
C HIS A 124 6.78 2.13 -18.20
N THR A 125 6.17 2.60 -19.25
CA THR A 125 6.59 3.83 -19.97
C THR A 125 6.52 5.10 -19.11
N TYR A 126 5.80 5.04 -18.00
CA TYR A 126 5.66 6.15 -17.04
C TYR A 126 6.72 6.14 -15.94
N TYR A 127 7.58 5.13 -15.87
CA TYR A 127 8.51 4.95 -14.76
C TYR A 127 9.37 6.20 -14.51
N ASN A 128 10.03 6.72 -15.55
CA ASN A 128 10.86 7.92 -15.41
C ASN A 128 10.05 9.17 -15.02
N SER A 129 8.86 9.35 -15.59
CA SER A 129 7.99 10.47 -15.23
C SER A 129 7.51 10.39 -13.78
N LEU A 130 7.22 9.18 -13.29
CA LEU A 130 6.86 8.97 -11.89
C LEU A 130 8.04 9.24 -10.95
N LYS A 131 9.26 8.84 -11.34
CA LYS A 131 10.46 9.13 -10.55
C LYS A 131 10.71 10.64 -10.44
N ILE A 132 10.66 11.35 -11.55
CA ILE A 132 10.81 12.82 -11.57
C ILE A 132 9.72 13.45 -10.69
N PHE A 133 8.46 13.03 -10.86
CA PHE A 133 7.36 13.53 -10.04
C PHE A 133 7.59 13.30 -8.54
N GLN A 134 8.07 12.11 -8.15
CA GLN A 134 8.38 11.79 -6.77
C GLN A 134 9.51 12.67 -6.24
N GLU A 135 10.63 12.80 -6.98
CA GLU A 135 11.76 13.65 -6.60
C GLU A 135 11.37 15.12 -6.44
N GLU A 136 10.51 15.64 -7.33
CA GLU A 136 10.05 17.04 -7.31
C GLU A 136 9.02 17.32 -6.20
N ASN A 137 8.28 16.31 -5.75
CA ASN A 137 7.17 16.46 -4.81
C ASN A 137 7.39 15.76 -3.46
N THR A 138 8.57 15.20 -3.20
CA THR A 138 8.91 14.67 -1.87
C THR A 138 9.23 15.82 -0.92
N GLY A 139 8.48 15.89 0.18
CA GLY A 139 8.60 16.92 1.17
C GLY A 139 9.82 16.77 2.06
N ASP A 140 10.34 17.91 2.55
CA ASP A 140 11.36 17.92 3.60
C ASP A 140 10.76 17.45 4.93
N PRO A 141 11.35 16.43 5.59
CA PRO A 141 10.89 15.94 6.90
C PRO A 141 10.69 17.03 7.96
N ASN A 142 11.56 18.04 7.97
CA ASN A 142 11.51 19.13 8.96
C ASN A 142 10.24 20.00 8.81
N SER A 143 9.69 20.10 7.60
CA SER A 143 8.43 20.82 7.34
C SER A 143 7.23 19.89 7.36
N LEU A 144 7.36 18.68 6.83
CA LEU A 144 6.26 17.72 6.69
C LEU A 144 5.76 17.21 8.05
N ILE A 145 6.68 16.85 8.95
CA ILE A 145 6.33 16.33 10.28
C ILE A 145 5.46 17.31 11.09
N PRO A 146 5.84 18.58 11.31
CA PRO A 146 5.01 19.50 12.08
C PRO A 146 3.67 19.79 11.41
N GLN A 147 3.61 19.93 10.10
CA GLN A 147 2.36 20.15 9.36
C GLN A 147 1.40 18.94 9.51
N THR A 148 1.91 17.73 9.31
CA THR A 148 1.12 16.52 9.49
C THR A 148 0.61 16.37 10.92
N LYS A 149 1.46 16.64 11.93
CA LYS A 149 1.06 16.60 13.34
C LYS A 149 -0.03 17.62 13.68
N GLU A 150 0.05 18.82 13.14
CA GLU A 150 -0.99 19.85 13.32
C GLU A 150 -2.33 19.38 12.74
N ILE A 151 -2.32 18.87 11.50
CA ILE A 151 -3.52 18.35 10.84
C ILE A 151 -4.12 17.21 11.63
N MET A 152 -3.30 16.21 12.01
CA MET A 152 -3.77 15.06 12.75
C MET A 152 -4.30 15.40 14.14
N SER A 153 -3.67 16.34 14.85
CA SER A 153 -4.16 16.83 16.15
C SER A 153 -5.55 17.44 16.04
N ASN A 154 -5.79 18.24 15.00
CA ASN A 154 -7.11 18.83 14.75
C ASN A 154 -8.16 17.77 14.38
N LEU A 155 -7.82 16.82 13.50
CA LEU A 155 -8.72 15.73 13.12
C LEU A 155 -9.09 14.85 14.32
N ILE A 156 -8.12 14.47 15.15
CA ILE A 156 -8.34 13.68 16.36
C ILE A 156 -9.26 14.43 17.33
N SER A 157 -8.99 15.71 17.57
CA SER A 157 -9.86 16.53 18.45
C SER A 157 -11.29 16.63 17.94
N LEU A 158 -11.49 16.74 16.63
CA LEU A 158 -12.82 16.76 16.01
C LEU A 158 -13.50 15.40 16.11
N SER A 159 -12.76 14.30 15.89
CA SER A 159 -13.32 12.94 16.00
C SER A 159 -13.75 12.60 17.43
N GLU A 160 -13.03 13.06 18.44
CA GLU A 160 -13.41 12.89 19.85
C GLU A 160 -14.74 13.61 20.16
N LYS A 161 -14.96 14.81 19.57
CA LYS A 161 -16.25 15.50 19.69
C LYS A 161 -17.36 14.71 19.00
N VAL A 162 -17.15 14.23 17.78
CA VAL A 162 -18.11 13.38 17.05
C VAL A 162 -18.49 12.15 17.89
N ILE A 163 -17.50 11.44 18.43
CA ILE A 163 -17.71 10.26 19.26
C ILE A 163 -18.45 10.61 20.56
N GLY A 164 -18.14 11.75 21.17
CA GLY A 164 -18.85 12.26 22.35
C GLY A 164 -20.32 12.48 22.09
N ILE A 165 -20.66 13.27 21.07
CA ILE A 165 -22.03 13.56 20.64
C ILE A 165 -22.79 12.26 20.29
N TYR A 166 -22.12 11.34 19.57
CA TYR A 166 -22.73 10.05 19.23
C TYR A 166 -22.98 9.16 20.46
N ASN A 167 -22.09 9.15 21.44
CA ASN A 167 -22.30 8.41 22.69
C ASN A 167 -23.45 9.00 23.52
N GLU A 168 -23.63 10.33 23.56
CA GLU A 168 -24.76 10.98 24.21
C GLU A 168 -26.08 10.56 23.56
N PHE A 169 -26.12 10.47 22.23
CA PHE A 169 -27.28 9.96 21.48
C PHE A 169 -27.55 8.47 21.82
N LEU A 170 -26.54 7.60 21.86
CA LEU A 170 -26.73 6.19 22.21
C LEU A 170 -27.22 5.97 23.65
N ASN A 171 -26.94 6.92 24.54
CA ASN A 171 -27.39 6.89 25.96
C ASN A 171 -28.71 7.67 26.18
N ASP A 172 -29.47 7.94 25.13
CA ASP A 172 -30.74 8.66 25.17
C ASP A 172 -30.68 10.11 25.80
N VAL A 173 -29.46 10.69 25.84
CA VAL A 173 -29.24 12.07 26.29
C VAL A 173 -29.59 13.06 25.19
N LYS A 174 -29.45 12.65 23.93
CA LYS A 174 -29.75 13.43 22.72
C LYS A 174 -30.71 12.66 21.81
N THR A 175 -31.54 13.40 21.11
CA THR A 175 -32.32 12.88 19.99
C THR A 175 -31.48 12.74 18.72
N GLU A 176 -31.94 11.96 17.73
CA GLU A 176 -31.29 11.88 16.42
C GLU A 176 -31.19 13.24 15.72
N ASN A 177 -32.21 14.11 15.86
CA ASN A 177 -32.18 15.44 15.27
C ASN A 177 -31.10 16.33 15.86
N GLU A 178 -30.88 16.28 17.17
CA GLU A 178 -29.81 17.01 17.84
C GLU A 178 -28.43 16.46 17.42
N LEU A 179 -28.29 15.13 17.35
CA LEU A 179 -27.07 14.48 16.80
C LEU A 179 -26.77 15.01 15.40
N VAL A 180 -27.73 14.97 14.49
CA VAL A 180 -27.59 15.43 13.10
C VAL A 180 -27.18 16.89 13.03
N GLN A 181 -27.81 17.75 13.81
CA GLN A 181 -27.47 19.17 13.84
C GLN A 181 -26.03 19.40 14.27
N GLU A 182 -25.61 18.84 15.40
CA GLU A 182 -24.26 19.03 15.93
C GLU A 182 -23.20 18.42 15.04
N LEU A 183 -23.44 17.24 14.44
CA LEU A 183 -22.51 16.65 13.49
C LEU A 183 -22.36 17.50 12.23
N ASN A 184 -23.45 18.06 11.71
CA ASN A 184 -23.40 18.93 10.53
C ASN A 184 -22.58 20.21 10.77
N GLU A 185 -22.50 20.71 12.02
CA GLU A 185 -21.61 21.82 12.38
C GLU A 185 -20.13 21.42 12.35
N LEU A 186 -19.79 20.15 12.62
CA LEU A 186 -18.42 19.64 12.61
C LEU A 186 -17.93 19.24 11.22
N ILE A 187 -18.81 18.81 10.31
CA ILE A 187 -18.46 18.31 8.97
C ILE A 187 -17.56 19.28 8.18
N PRO A 188 -17.84 20.59 8.08
CA PRO A 188 -16.95 21.51 7.35
C PRO A 188 -15.55 21.59 7.94
N HIS A 189 -15.41 21.46 9.26
CA HIS A 189 -14.11 21.48 9.94
C HIS A 189 -13.32 20.19 9.70
N ILE A 190 -14.01 19.02 9.73
CA ILE A 190 -13.38 17.74 9.39
C ILE A 190 -12.91 17.75 7.93
N ASN A 191 -13.76 18.19 7.00
CA ASN A 191 -13.43 18.27 5.59
C ASN A 191 -12.21 19.17 5.34
N LYS A 192 -12.15 20.34 6.01
CA LYS A 192 -11.01 21.24 5.90
C LYS A 192 -9.68 20.54 6.19
N TRP A 193 -9.59 19.82 7.31
CA TRP A 193 -8.36 19.18 7.73
C TRP A 193 -8.08 17.88 6.95
N TYR A 194 -9.11 17.15 6.55
CA TYR A 194 -8.98 15.98 5.68
C TYR A 194 -8.41 16.35 4.31
N PHE A 195 -8.89 17.42 3.68
CA PHE A 195 -8.34 17.90 2.42
C PHE A 195 -6.94 18.50 2.60
N ALA A 196 -6.66 19.19 3.69
CA ALA A 196 -5.32 19.69 3.99
C ALA A 196 -4.29 18.54 4.12
N GLU A 197 -4.69 17.37 4.64
CA GLU A 197 -3.84 16.17 4.67
C GLU A 197 -3.52 15.66 3.27
N SER A 198 -4.51 15.64 2.39
CA SER A 198 -4.34 15.17 1.01
C SER A 198 -3.52 16.14 0.11
N GLU A 199 -3.28 17.36 0.55
CA GLU A 199 -2.46 18.37 -0.15
C GLU A 199 -1.00 18.40 0.34
N LEU A 200 -0.64 17.57 1.33
CA LEU A 200 0.74 17.46 1.79
C LEU A 200 1.64 16.87 0.70
N ASP A 201 2.90 17.26 0.73
CA ASP A 201 3.93 16.67 -0.11
C ASP A 201 4.06 15.16 0.14
N LEU A 202 4.59 14.43 -0.84
CA LEU A 202 4.86 13.01 -0.70
C LEU A 202 5.87 12.77 0.43
N PRO A 203 5.66 11.76 1.28
CA PRO A 203 6.61 11.47 2.34
C PRO A 203 7.91 10.88 1.77
N PRO A 204 9.08 11.25 2.33
CA PRO A 204 10.28 10.49 2.11
C PRO A 204 10.15 9.08 2.73
N ILE A 205 10.99 8.15 2.28
CA ILE A 205 10.86 6.71 2.59
C ILE A 205 10.84 6.42 4.10
N GLU A 206 11.61 7.15 4.87
CA GLU A 206 11.68 7.00 6.32
C GLU A 206 10.39 7.41 7.05
N LEU A 207 9.55 8.26 6.45
CA LEU A 207 8.26 8.71 6.99
C LEU A 207 7.06 7.96 6.39
N GLU A 208 7.25 7.14 5.36
CA GLU A 208 6.16 6.54 4.56
C GLU A 208 5.15 5.79 5.43
N LYS A 209 5.61 4.96 6.36
CA LYS A 209 4.72 4.17 7.23
C LYS A 209 3.89 5.03 8.18
N TRP A 210 4.50 6.06 8.73
CA TRP A 210 3.83 7.01 9.60
C TRP A 210 2.79 7.85 8.82
N CYS A 211 3.17 8.41 7.68
CA CYS A 211 2.24 9.15 6.82
C CYS A 211 1.08 8.27 6.36
N LEU A 212 1.33 7.01 5.99
CA LEU A 212 0.28 6.05 5.65
C LEU A 212 -0.67 5.79 6.83
N ALA A 213 -0.17 5.73 8.07
CA ALA A 213 -1.01 5.62 9.25
C ALA A 213 -1.84 6.91 9.48
N CYS A 214 -1.28 8.09 9.24
CA CYS A 214 -1.97 9.38 9.27
C CYS A 214 -3.12 9.41 8.24
N THR A 215 -2.83 9.10 6.99
CA THR A 215 -3.83 9.05 5.90
C THR A 215 -4.95 8.05 6.19
N SER A 216 -4.62 6.87 6.73
CA SER A 216 -5.62 5.87 7.12
C SER A 216 -6.55 6.39 8.20
N LEU A 217 -6.00 7.01 9.25
CA LEU A 217 -6.79 7.60 10.33
C LEU A 217 -7.61 8.80 9.85
N ALA A 218 -7.05 9.68 9.02
CA ALA A 218 -7.75 10.81 8.43
C ALA A 218 -8.97 10.36 7.60
N GLY A 219 -8.79 9.31 6.78
CA GLY A 219 -9.89 8.68 6.03
C GLY A 219 -10.98 8.11 6.94
N THR A 220 -10.60 7.44 8.03
CA THR A 220 -11.56 6.92 9.02
C THR A 220 -12.31 8.02 9.73
N ILE A 221 -11.65 9.14 10.08
CA ILE A 221 -12.30 10.31 10.68
C ILE A 221 -13.28 10.96 9.69
N HIS A 222 -12.88 11.07 8.42
CA HIS A 222 -13.76 11.59 7.38
C HIS A 222 -15.00 10.71 7.17
N ASP A 223 -14.90 9.38 7.31
CA ASP A 223 -16.06 8.49 7.19
C ASP A 223 -17.16 8.80 8.22
N PHE A 224 -16.87 9.38 9.40
CA PHE A 224 -17.89 9.82 10.35
C PHE A 224 -18.85 10.83 9.73
N THR A 225 -18.41 11.63 8.76
CA THR A 225 -19.25 12.64 8.10
C THR A 225 -20.32 12.05 7.17
N MET A 226 -20.20 10.75 6.81
CA MET A 226 -20.97 10.14 5.74
C MET A 226 -22.32 9.54 6.18
N PHE A 227 -22.55 9.37 7.49
CA PHE A 227 -23.70 8.59 7.94
C PHE A 227 -24.90 9.46 8.32
N TYR A 228 -24.64 10.67 8.84
CA TYR A 228 -25.67 11.60 9.32
C TYR A 228 -25.72 12.92 8.53
N ASN A 229 -25.01 13.01 7.41
CA ASN A 229 -25.21 14.08 6.44
C ASN A 229 -26.50 13.86 5.64
N GLU A 230 -26.93 14.83 4.85
CA GLU A 230 -28.14 14.77 4.04
C GLU A 230 -28.23 13.50 3.17
N HIS A 231 -27.12 13.12 2.51
CA HIS A 231 -27.04 11.92 1.68
C HIS A 231 -27.16 10.63 2.51
N GLY A 232 -26.47 10.55 3.64
CA GLY A 232 -26.52 9.41 4.55
C GLY A 232 -27.93 9.19 5.11
N LEU A 233 -28.59 10.25 5.52
CA LEU A 233 -29.99 10.23 6.00
C LEU A 233 -30.95 9.75 4.91
N ALA A 234 -30.77 10.20 3.66
CA ALA A 234 -31.65 9.84 2.55
C ALA A 234 -31.46 8.39 2.05
N LYS A 235 -30.24 7.82 2.18
CA LYS A 235 -29.88 6.52 1.58
C LYS A 235 -29.78 5.37 2.57
N ARG A 236 -29.69 5.62 3.87
CA ARG A 236 -29.45 4.60 4.89
C ARG A 236 -30.61 4.55 5.88
N THR A 237 -30.99 3.35 6.31
CA THR A 237 -31.92 3.17 7.42
C THR A 237 -31.25 3.58 8.73
N PHE A 238 -32.04 3.84 9.76
CA PHE A 238 -31.58 4.16 11.10
C PHE A 238 -30.59 3.11 11.64
N ASP A 239 -30.97 1.83 11.62
CA ASP A 239 -30.11 0.74 12.10
C ASP A 239 -28.81 0.64 11.33
N ASN A 240 -28.83 0.88 9.99
CA ASN A 240 -27.64 0.87 9.18
C ASN A 240 -26.69 2.04 9.54
N ARG A 241 -27.21 3.24 9.83
CA ARG A 241 -26.40 4.37 10.27
C ARG A 241 -25.69 4.05 11.60
N ILE A 242 -26.42 3.50 12.56
CA ILE A 242 -25.85 3.07 13.87
C ILE A 242 -24.77 2.00 13.65
N ALA A 243 -25.04 0.97 12.84
CA ALA A 243 -24.06 -0.09 12.58
C ALA A 243 -22.79 0.46 11.91
N CYS A 244 -22.94 1.32 10.88
CA CYS A 244 -21.81 1.95 10.21
C CYS A 244 -20.98 2.83 11.17
N MET A 245 -21.65 3.65 12.00
CA MET A 245 -21.00 4.52 12.97
C MET A 245 -20.20 3.73 14.01
N ASN A 246 -20.75 2.61 14.50
CA ASN A 246 -20.06 1.73 15.45
C ASN A 246 -18.83 1.07 14.83
N ILE A 247 -18.94 0.55 13.61
CA ILE A 247 -17.82 -0.04 12.87
C ILE A 247 -16.71 1.01 12.65
N THR A 248 -17.08 2.23 12.24
CA THR A 248 -16.13 3.32 12.01
C THR A 248 -15.46 3.74 13.31
N LYS A 249 -16.19 3.77 14.44
CA LYS A 249 -15.63 4.05 15.75
C LYS A 249 -14.61 2.99 16.19
N GLU A 250 -14.88 1.71 15.97
CA GLU A 250 -13.91 0.63 16.24
C GLU A 250 -12.66 0.77 15.38
N ARG A 251 -12.84 1.06 14.07
CA ARG A 251 -11.72 1.29 13.16
C ARG A 251 -10.90 2.51 13.55
N TYR A 252 -11.53 3.59 13.98
CA TYR A 252 -10.87 4.80 14.48
C TYR A 252 -9.89 4.48 15.62
N TYR A 253 -10.30 3.70 16.61
CA TYR A 253 -9.41 3.34 17.72
C TYR A 253 -8.25 2.45 17.27
N ALA A 254 -8.50 1.54 16.33
CA ALA A 254 -7.43 0.69 15.77
C ALA A 254 -6.41 1.51 14.96
N ASP A 255 -6.89 2.44 14.12
CA ASP A 255 -6.02 3.31 13.31
C ASP A 255 -5.26 4.30 14.21
N LEU A 256 -5.89 4.84 15.26
CA LEU A 256 -5.23 5.72 16.24
C LEU A 256 -4.11 5.00 16.99
N GLU A 257 -4.32 3.75 17.40
CA GLU A 257 -3.28 2.95 18.04
C GLU A 257 -2.11 2.68 17.08
N LYS A 258 -2.41 2.35 15.83
CA LYS A 258 -1.39 2.17 14.80
C LYS A 258 -0.57 3.44 14.59
N LEU A 259 -1.23 4.60 14.51
CA LEU A 259 -0.53 5.88 14.39
C LEU A 259 0.43 6.13 15.56
N ARG A 260 -0.02 5.88 16.80
CA ARG A 260 0.82 6.04 18.00
C ARG A 260 2.06 5.14 17.97
N LEU A 261 1.92 3.91 17.48
CA LEU A 261 3.05 2.99 17.33
C LEU A 261 4.06 3.51 16.31
N GLU A 262 3.61 3.98 15.15
CA GLU A 262 4.49 4.55 14.12
C GLU A 262 5.16 5.84 14.60
N GLU A 263 4.48 6.69 15.37
CA GLU A 263 5.08 7.89 15.96
C GLU A 263 6.22 7.57 16.93
N GLN A 264 6.09 6.54 17.74
CA GLN A 264 7.17 6.10 18.62
C GLN A 264 8.40 5.62 17.83
N MET A 265 8.18 4.94 16.71
CA MET A 265 9.27 4.47 15.84
C MET A 265 10.02 5.62 15.18
N ILE A 266 9.32 6.66 14.68
CA ILE A 266 9.95 7.83 14.06
C ILE A 266 10.81 8.59 15.08
N HIS A 267 10.31 8.82 16.28
CA HIS A 267 11.09 9.51 17.32
C HIS A 267 12.40 8.77 17.62
N SER A 268 12.40 7.45 17.64
CA SER A 268 13.61 6.67 17.85
C SER A 268 14.60 6.75 16.67
N THR A 269 14.09 6.90 15.45
CA THR A 269 14.92 6.98 14.24
C THR A 269 15.57 8.35 14.09
N LEU A 270 14.83 9.44 14.34
CA LEU A 270 15.33 10.80 14.20
C LEU A 270 16.41 11.16 15.26
N HIS A 271 16.31 10.60 16.47
CA HIS A 271 17.33 10.80 17.51
C HIS A 271 18.62 10.01 17.28
N ASN A 272 18.58 8.92 16.51
CA ASN A 272 19.77 8.12 16.19
C ASN A 272 20.57 8.68 14.99
N THR A 273 20.09 9.70 14.31
CA THR A 273 20.80 10.36 13.18
C THR A 273 21.54 11.62 13.59
N GLU A 274 21.44 12.05 14.86
CA GLU A 274 22.16 13.22 15.43
C GLU A 274 23.46 12.84 16.19
N ASP A 275 23.80 11.54 16.30
CA ASP A 275 25.05 11.02 16.86
C ASP A 275 25.97 10.54 15.72
#